data_eee4cad5b7ba954b53640a658497fc33
#
_entry.id   eee4cad5b7ba954b53640a658497fc33
#
_cell.length_a   1.000
_cell.length_b   1.000
_cell.length_c   1.000
_cell.angle_alpha   90.00
_cell.angle_beta   90.00
_cell.angle_gamma   90.00
#
_symmetry.space_group_name_H-M   'P 1'
#
loop_
_entity.id
_entity.type
_entity.pdbx_description
1 polymer ?
#
loop_
_entity_poly.entity_id
_entity_poly.type
_entity_poly.pdbx_seq_one_letter_code
_entity_poly.pdbx_strand_id
1 'polypeptide(L)'
;MAQTLEIYQSLWAMEQRIPGEAEATPEAMLERIAAAEYHGACLDPNVAEIGDCLKLGGTFDALGLACMVNAFPHDTDSLGPLLEMAAQLQATQVNVIGGVMPLSAVDAIPVIEAWFAMAAKFP
;
A
#
# COMPACT_ATOMS: atom_id res chain seq x y z
N MET A 1 27.33 0.56 -12.38
CA MET A 1 26.78 -0.13 -11.20
C MET A 1 25.66 -1.06 -11.67
N ALA A 2 25.64 -2.29 -11.18
CA ALA A 2 24.53 -3.18 -11.46
C ALA A 2 23.27 -2.64 -10.77
N GLN A 3 22.17 -2.51 -11.52
CA GLN A 3 20.88 -2.24 -10.92
C GLN A 3 20.36 -3.54 -10.26
N THR A 4 19.98 -3.46 -9.00
CA THR A 4 19.34 -4.56 -8.30
C THR A 4 17.84 -4.45 -8.55
N LEU A 5 17.25 -5.49 -9.12
CA LEU A 5 15.80 -5.58 -9.29
C LEU A 5 15.19 -6.05 -7.97
N GLU A 6 14.34 -5.24 -7.38
CA GLU A 6 13.54 -5.62 -6.23
C GLU A 6 12.14 -6.06 -6.68
N ILE A 7 11.67 -7.17 -6.14
CA ILE A 7 10.39 -7.77 -6.51
C ILE A 7 9.47 -7.75 -5.29
N TYR A 8 8.27 -7.21 -5.48
CA TYR A 8 7.23 -7.10 -4.47
C TYR A 8 5.99 -7.88 -4.89
N GLN A 9 5.30 -8.47 -3.92
CA GLN A 9 4.04 -9.20 -4.13
C GLN A 9 2.89 -8.46 -3.43
N SER A 10 1.81 -8.20 -4.15
CA SER A 10 0.58 -7.65 -3.55
C SER A 10 -0.17 -8.74 -2.79
N LEU A 11 -0.62 -8.41 -1.57
CA LEU A 11 -1.48 -9.29 -0.78
C LEU A 11 -2.83 -9.48 -1.46
N TRP A 12 -3.38 -8.44 -2.05
CA TRP A 12 -4.64 -8.50 -2.79
C TRP A 12 -4.60 -9.53 -3.92
N ALA A 13 -3.49 -9.65 -4.62
CA ALA A 13 -3.32 -10.61 -5.70
C ALA A 13 -3.18 -12.07 -5.22
N MET A 14 -2.98 -12.29 -3.92
CA MET A 14 -2.91 -13.62 -3.30
C MET A 14 -4.26 -14.13 -2.80
N GLU A 15 -5.27 -13.29 -2.77
CA GLU A 15 -6.62 -13.67 -2.38
C GLU A 15 -7.22 -14.62 -3.41
N GLN A 16 -7.71 -15.76 -2.96
CA GLN A 16 -8.29 -16.78 -3.84
C GLN A 16 -9.75 -16.51 -4.16
N ARG A 17 -10.46 -15.85 -3.24
CA ARG A 17 -11.88 -15.48 -3.40
C ARG A 17 -12.78 -16.65 -3.76
N ILE A 18 -12.54 -17.81 -3.16
CA ILE A 18 -13.35 -19.02 -3.36
C ILE A 18 -14.62 -18.89 -2.52
N PRO A 19 -15.82 -18.95 -3.11
CA PRO A 19 -17.07 -18.86 -2.36
C PRO A 19 -17.15 -19.92 -1.26
N GLY A 20 -17.42 -19.49 -0.01
CA GLY A 20 -17.56 -20.37 1.15
C GLY A 20 -16.24 -20.78 1.82
N GLU A 21 -15.10 -20.37 1.29
CA GLU A 21 -13.79 -20.58 1.89
C GLU A 21 -13.25 -19.29 2.53
N ALA A 22 -12.55 -19.43 3.64
CA ALA A 22 -11.87 -18.32 4.27
C ALA A 22 -10.55 -18.03 3.57
N GLU A 23 -10.22 -16.74 3.38
CA GLU A 23 -8.91 -16.33 2.90
C GLU A 23 -7.82 -16.61 3.95
N ALA A 24 -6.58 -16.78 3.48
CA ALA A 24 -5.43 -16.78 4.36
C ALA A 24 -5.31 -15.41 5.07
N THR A 25 -4.81 -15.42 6.30
CA THR A 25 -4.56 -14.15 7.00
C THR A 25 -3.46 -13.35 6.30
N PRO A 26 -3.46 -12.01 6.42
CA PRO A 26 -2.39 -11.18 5.88
C PRO A 26 -1.00 -11.60 6.37
N GLU A 27 -0.87 -11.99 7.64
CA GLU A 27 0.37 -12.49 8.22
C GLU A 27 0.84 -13.78 7.52
N ALA A 28 -0.07 -14.74 7.29
CA ALA A 28 0.26 -15.97 6.57
C ALA A 28 0.63 -15.70 5.11
N MET A 29 0.03 -14.69 4.47
CA MET A 29 0.43 -14.26 3.13
C MET A 29 1.84 -13.67 3.13
N LEU A 30 2.19 -12.82 4.11
CA LEU A 30 3.53 -12.25 4.26
C LEU A 30 4.58 -13.34 4.49
N GLU A 31 4.29 -14.36 5.32
CA GLU A 31 5.17 -15.52 5.52
C GLU A 31 5.45 -16.25 4.20
N ARG A 32 4.44 -16.45 3.37
CA ARG A 32 4.60 -17.08 2.05
C ARG A 32 5.44 -16.23 1.11
N ILE A 33 5.26 -14.92 1.13
CA ILE A 33 6.04 -13.97 0.33
C ILE A 33 7.51 -14.03 0.73
N ALA A 34 7.80 -14.01 2.04
CA ALA A 34 9.16 -14.13 2.56
C ALA A 34 9.79 -15.49 2.21
N ALA A 35 9.04 -16.59 2.33
CA ALA A 35 9.50 -17.93 1.96
C ALA A 35 9.79 -18.08 0.46
N ALA A 36 9.15 -17.29 -0.37
CA ALA A 36 9.40 -17.23 -1.81
C ALA A 36 10.53 -16.26 -2.20
N GLU A 37 11.24 -15.72 -1.22
CA GLU A 37 12.41 -14.83 -1.40
C GLU A 37 12.10 -13.51 -2.14
N TYR A 38 10.85 -12.99 -2.01
CA TYR A 38 10.53 -11.65 -2.45
C TYR A 38 11.21 -10.59 -1.56
N HIS A 39 11.50 -9.43 -2.11
CA HIS A 39 12.10 -8.32 -1.37
C HIS A 39 11.11 -7.60 -0.47
N GLY A 40 9.84 -7.61 -0.85
CA GLY A 40 8.80 -6.95 -0.09
C GLY A 40 7.39 -7.35 -0.50
N ALA A 41 6.43 -6.71 0.13
CA ALA A 41 5.01 -6.90 -0.13
C ALA A 41 4.30 -5.56 -0.29
N CYS A 42 3.23 -5.57 -1.09
CA CYS A 42 2.36 -4.41 -1.27
C CYS A 42 1.08 -4.58 -0.47
N LEU A 43 0.72 -3.53 0.25
CA LEU A 43 -0.61 -3.34 0.83
C LEU A 43 -1.43 -2.45 -0.08
N ASP A 44 -2.72 -2.73 -0.19
CA ASP A 44 -3.64 -2.03 -1.10
C ASP A 44 -4.82 -1.39 -0.31
N PRO A 45 -4.55 -0.52 0.70
CA PRO A 45 -5.57 -0.05 1.63
C PRO A 45 -6.41 1.10 1.09
N ASN A 46 -7.66 1.14 1.54
CA ASN A 46 -8.44 2.35 1.68
C ASN A 46 -8.36 2.87 3.13
N VAL A 47 -9.00 4.01 3.43
CA VAL A 47 -8.95 4.63 4.76
C VAL A 47 -9.51 3.72 5.87
N ALA A 48 -10.53 2.91 5.57
CA ALA A 48 -11.14 2.02 6.56
C ALA A 48 -10.20 0.88 7.00
N GLU A 49 -9.21 0.55 6.19
CA GLU A 49 -8.28 -0.56 6.41
C GLU A 49 -6.97 -0.14 7.10
N ILE A 50 -6.78 1.14 7.37
CA ILE A 50 -5.55 1.68 7.99
C ILE A 50 -5.19 0.95 9.28
N GLY A 51 -6.16 0.76 10.17
CA GLY A 51 -5.92 0.09 11.45
C GLY A 51 -5.42 -1.35 11.32
N ASP A 52 -5.94 -2.08 10.35
CA ASP A 52 -5.51 -3.46 10.11
C ASP A 52 -4.14 -3.50 9.42
N CYS A 53 -3.86 -2.59 8.53
CA CYS A 53 -2.53 -2.46 7.92
C CYS A 53 -1.45 -2.15 8.97
N LEU A 54 -1.71 -1.25 9.90
CA LEU A 54 -0.75 -0.89 10.95
C LEU A 54 -0.37 -2.08 11.85
N LYS A 55 -1.26 -3.02 12.06
CA LYS A 55 -0.98 -4.25 12.83
C LYS A 55 0.08 -5.14 12.18
N LEU A 56 0.30 -5.01 10.88
CA LEU A 56 1.25 -5.81 10.13
C LEU A 56 2.71 -5.33 10.24
N GLY A 57 2.94 -4.15 10.80
CA GLY A 57 4.29 -3.57 10.90
C GLY A 57 5.30 -4.51 11.55
N GLY A 58 4.95 -5.12 12.70
CA GLY A 58 5.82 -6.08 13.37
C GLY A 58 6.09 -7.35 12.54
N THR A 59 5.15 -7.78 11.72
CA THR A 59 5.32 -8.94 10.82
C THR A 59 6.27 -8.60 9.67
N PHE A 60 6.14 -7.43 9.07
CA PHE A 60 7.10 -6.94 8.06
C PHE A 60 8.52 -6.93 8.62
N ASP A 61 8.71 -6.35 9.81
CA ASP A 61 10.02 -6.27 10.47
C ASP A 61 10.58 -7.65 10.77
N ALA A 62 9.77 -8.55 11.35
CA ALA A 62 10.21 -9.90 11.72
C ALA A 62 10.61 -10.75 10.51
N LEU A 63 9.97 -10.55 9.37
CA LEU A 63 10.25 -11.27 8.13
C LEU A 63 11.32 -10.60 7.26
N GLY A 64 11.75 -9.39 7.61
CA GLY A 64 12.71 -8.60 6.83
C GLY A 64 12.16 -8.18 5.46
N LEU A 65 10.84 -8.04 5.32
CA LEU A 65 10.18 -7.60 4.11
C LEU A 65 10.06 -6.08 4.07
N ALA A 66 10.37 -5.48 2.93
CA ALA A 66 10.04 -4.08 2.68
C ALA A 66 8.54 -3.93 2.42
N CYS A 67 7.96 -2.81 2.87
CA CYS A 67 6.57 -2.48 2.64
C CYS A 67 6.43 -1.47 1.48
N MET A 68 5.50 -1.71 0.59
CA MET A 68 5.01 -0.78 -0.41
C MET A 68 3.51 -0.59 -0.20
N VAL A 69 3.01 0.61 -0.43
CA VAL A 69 1.58 0.92 -0.28
C VAL A 69 1.01 1.39 -1.61
N ASN A 70 -0.06 0.75 -2.06
CA ASN A 70 -0.93 1.27 -3.11
C ASN A 70 -2.14 1.89 -2.43
N ALA A 71 -2.15 3.21 -2.31
CA ALA A 71 -3.19 3.95 -1.60
C ALA A 71 -4.41 4.19 -2.48
N PHE A 72 -5.59 3.91 -1.95
CA PHE A 72 -6.88 4.14 -2.61
C PHE A 72 -7.69 5.22 -1.88
N PRO A 73 -7.32 6.51 -2.00
CA PRO A 73 -8.09 7.59 -1.42
C PRO A 73 -9.45 7.72 -2.14
N HIS A 74 -10.52 7.91 -1.37
CA HIS A 74 -11.86 8.10 -1.93
C HIS A 74 -12.23 9.58 -2.14
N ASP A 75 -11.43 10.50 -1.64
CA ASP A 75 -11.53 11.95 -1.88
C ASP A 75 -10.13 12.61 -1.71
N THR A 76 -10.08 13.92 -1.92
CA THR A 76 -8.81 14.66 -1.85
C THR A 76 -8.14 14.55 -0.48
N ASP A 77 -8.93 14.62 0.61
CA ASP A 77 -8.40 14.69 1.97
C ASP A 77 -8.01 13.32 2.53
N SER A 78 -8.57 12.23 2.00
CA SER A 78 -8.34 10.87 2.50
C SER A 78 -6.94 10.32 2.19
N LEU A 79 -6.16 10.96 1.33
CA LEU A 79 -4.78 10.58 1.08
C LEU A 79 -3.87 10.85 2.31
N GLY A 80 -4.10 11.92 3.07
CA GLY A 80 -3.29 12.27 4.23
C GLY A 80 -3.15 11.14 5.23
N PRO A 81 -4.24 10.56 5.76
CA PRO A 81 -4.19 9.40 6.67
C PRO A 81 -3.48 8.17 6.09
N LEU A 82 -3.61 7.92 4.78
CA LEU A 82 -2.91 6.82 4.11
C LEU A 82 -1.40 7.05 4.03
N LEU A 83 -0.97 8.28 3.81
CA LEU A 83 0.45 8.65 3.85
C LEU A 83 1.04 8.53 5.27
N GLU A 84 0.28 8.95 6.29
CA GLU A 84 0.69 8.78 7.69
C GLU A 84 0.87 7.30 8.05
N MET A 85 -0.07 6.45 7.65
CA MET A 85 0.04 5.00 7.81
C MET A 85 1.29 4.46 7.11
N ALA A 86 1.52 4.84 5.86
CA ALA A 86 2.67 4.40 5.09
C ALA A 86 4.00 4.82 5.76
N ALA A 87 4.05 6.03 6.31
CA ALA A 87 5.22 6.50 7.06
C ALA A 87 5.46 5.68 8.34
N GLN A 88 4.40 5.34 9.08
CA GLN A 88 4.51 4.48 10.27
C GLN A 88 4.98 3.07 9.93
N LEU A 89 4.56 2.53 8.78
CA LEU A 89 5.02 1.23 8.26
C LEU A 89 6.41 1.30 7.61
N GLN A 90 7.03 2.47 7.57
CA GLN A 90 8.30 2.71 6.87
C GLN A 90 8.27 2.26 5.41
N ALA A 91 7.13 2.48 4.75
CA ALA A 91 6.94 2.10 3.36
C ALA A 91 8.01 2.75 2.46
N THR A 92 8.59 1.95 1.57
CA THR A 92 9.63 2.41 0.64
C THR A 92 9.05 3.26 -0.49
N GLN A 93 7.77 3.04 -0.80
CA GLN A 93 7.07 3.72 -1.88
C GLN A 93 5.57 3.73 -1.61
N VAL A 94 4.92 4.82 -2.00
CA VAL A 94 3.46 4.93 -2.05
C VAL A 94 3.04 5.23 -3.49
N ASN A 95 2.20 4.36 -4.04
CA ASN A 95 1.52 4.59 -5.30
C ASN A 95 0.10 5.06 -5.00
N VAL A 96 -0.33 6.15 -5.61
CA VAL A 96 -1.70 6.67 -5.43
C VAL A 96 -2.56 6.20 -6.59
N ILE A 97 -3.61 5.43 -6.26
CA ILE A 97 -4.57 4.93 -7.24
C ILE A 97 -5.76 5.87 -7.26
N GLY A 98 -5.86 6.65 -8.32
CA GLY A 98 -6.79 7.76 -8.45
C GLY A 98 -8.22 7.36 -8.81
N GLY A 99 -8.83 6.40 -8.11
CA GLY A 99 -10.23 5.98 -8.35
C GLY A 99 -11.28 7.07 -8.13
N VAL A 100 -10.89 8.15 -7.47
CA VAL A 100 -11.73 9.35 -7.23
C VAL A 100 -11.40 10.50 -8.19
N MET A 101 -10.56 10.26 -9.17
CA MET A 101 -10.15 11.30 -10.11
C MET A 101 -11.34 11.79 -10.93
N PRO A 102 -11.56 13.13 -11.05
CA PRO A 102 -12.50 13.69 -11.99
C PRO A 102 -12.21 13.22 -13.42
N LEU A 103 -13.25 13.10 -14.23
CA LEU A 103 -13.11 12.63 -15.61
C LEU A 103 -12.40 13.63 -16.53
N SER A 104 -12.41 14.93 -16.19
CA SER A 104 -11.72 15.96 -16.96
C SER A 104 -10.36 16.27 -16.39
N ALA A 105 -9.39 16.58 -17.25
CA ALA A 105 -8.06 17.00 -16.82
C ALA A 105 -8.10 18.30 -16.00
N VAL A 106 -8.99 19.21 -16.34
CA VAL A 106 -9.13 20.50 -15.63
C VAL A 106 -9.56 20.29 -14.18
N ASP A 107 -10.48 19.36 -13.92
CA ASP A 107 -10.95 19.06 -12.58
C ASP A 107 -9.95 18.18 -11.80
N ALA A 108 -9.17 17.36 -12.50
CA ALA A 108 -8.16 16.49 -11.89
C ALA A 108 -6.93 17.26 -11.38
N ILE A 109 -6.51 18.32 -12.07
CA ILE A 109 -5.31 19.09 -11.73
C ILE A 109 -5.32 19.57 -10.27
N PRO A 110 -6.37 20.22 -9.75
CA PRO A 110 -6.38 20.67 -8.35
C PRO A 110 -6.26 19.52 -7.33
N VAL A 111 -6.82 18.34 -7.64
CA VAL A 111 -6.72 17.16 -6.79
C VAL A 111 -5.27 16.66 -6.75
N ILE A 112 -4.64 16.55 -7.90
CA ILE A 112 -3.24 16.12 -8.02
C ILE A 112 -2.31 17.12 -7.31
N GLU A 113 -2.52 18.41 -7.47
CA GLU A 113 -1.73 19.44 -6.78
C GLU A 113 -1.88 19.35 -5.27
N ALA A 114 -3.08 19.13 -4.77
CA ALA A 114 -3.34 18.91 -3.34
C ALA A 114 -2.63 17.65 -2.82
N TRP A 115 -2.66 16.56 -3.57
CA TRP A 115 -1.95 15.34 -3.21
C TRP A 115 -0.44 15.49 -3.21
N PHE A 116 0.14 16.21 -4.17
CA PHE A 116 1.56 16.54 -4.15
C PHE A 116 1.94 17.38 -2.92
N ALA A 117 1.10 18.35 -2.55
CA ALA A 117 1.33 19.16 -1.36
C ALA A 117 1.27 18.33 -0.07
N MET A 118 0.36 17.35 0.02
CA MET A 118 0.30 16.41 1.13
C MET A 118 1.55 15.53 1.18
N ALA A 119 1.93 14.93 0.05
CA ALA A 119 3.08 14.04 -0.06
C ALA A 119 4.40 14.74 0.31
N ALA A 120 4.53 16.02 0.01
CA ALA A 120 5.73 16.81 0.32
C ALA A 120 6.01 16.94 1.84
N LYS A 121 5.06 16.60 2.71
CA LYS A 121 5.21 16.60 4.18
C LYS A 121 5.86 15.33 4.72
N PHE A 122 6.02 14.32 3.88
CA PHE A 122 6.57 13.02 4.24
C PHE A 122 7.93 12.81 3.54
N PRO A 123 8.83 12.03 4.14
CA PRO A 123 10.14 11.75 3.57
C PRO A 123 10.09 10.91 2.29
#